data_9815a7ab8015ad430c20387cf552c3a8
#
_entry.id   9815a7ab8015ad430c20387cf552c3a8
#
_cell.length_a   1.000
_cell.length_b   1.000
_cell.length_c   1.000
_cell.angle_alpha   90.00
_cell.angle_beta   90.00
_cell.angle_gamma   90.00
#
_symmetry.space_group_name_H-M   'P 1'
#
loop_
_entity.id
_entity.type
_entity.pdbx_description
1 polymer ?
#
loop_
_entity_poly.entity_id
_entity_poly.type
_entity_poly.pdbx_seq_one_letter_code
_entity_poly.pdbx_strand_id
1 'polypeptide(L)'
;LYTAWIFFNISLKEFRTLTKGDLKMTGKERFLAAAARQPLDRPPIWMSAPIGEEINILCRYFGVSNWHELQVKAGDDVYAFDIPYDSGYATSIAAAFDWYRNGSNVDPDHRTLTADGCFKAAQELSDLDFFDWPDPRKYIDAEEVKRRCAMAPEGRATLAQVWSAHFQDTCAAFGMETALMNMVSNPEVYMAVDDKIVDFYLKANEVVFESTKGMLDAIIIANDFGSQQGLMLSREMIHDFVMQGAKKIIEQAHSYGVKVIYHSCGAIFDAMPELIEAGADFIHPLQATAVGMDPRRIKDAYGESVSFCGGIDIQELLPNGTPEEVRAKVRQLREIFPTGLVLSPSQGTILDDVPPENIAAMLDEALKP
;
A
#
# COMPACT_ATOMS: atom_id res chain seq x y z
N LEU A 1 28.97 18.08 -16.75
CA LEU A 1 28.84 19.12 -15.73
C LEU A 1 27.94 20.23 -16.27
N TYR A 2 26.86 20.59 -15.57
CA TYR A 2 25.83 21.59 -15.92
C TYR A 2 24.80 21.13 -16.96
N THR A 3 23.82 20.36 -16.53
CA THR A 3 22.41 20.46 -17.00
C THR A 3 21.54 19.49 -16.20
N ALA A 4 21.13 19.85 -15.00
CA ALA A 4 20.02 19.21 -14.27
C ALA A 4 19.65 20.05 -13.05
N TRP A 5 19.11 21.25 -13.26
CA TRP A 5 18.42 22.02 -12.21
C TRP A 5 17.50 23.03 -12.89
N ILE A 6 16.43 22.52 -13.52
CA ILE A 6 15.24 23.33 -13.78
C ILE A 6 14.12 22.63 -13.04
N PHE A 7 14.15 22.71 -11.72
CA PHE A 7 12.98 22.46 -10.89
C PHE A 7 12.46 23.82 -10.39
N PHE A 8 11.31 24.17 -10.86
CA PHE A 8 10.31 25.09 -10.37
C PHE A 8 10.72 25.84 -9.10
N ASN A 9 11.39 26.98 -9.26
CA ASN A 9 11.40 28.06 -8.30
C ASN A 9 10.15 28.92 -8.52
N ILE A 10 8.97 28.40 -8.29
CA ILE A 10 7.79 29.21 -8.01
C ILE A 10 7.93 29.60 -6.53
N SER A 11 8.18 30.89 -6.28
CA SER A 11 8.34 31.40 -4.93
C SER A 11 7.10 31.07 -4.11
N LEU A 12 7.30 30.67 -2.84
CA LEU A 12 6.22 30.45 -1.86
C LEU A 12 5.24 31.63 -1.73
N LYS A 13 5.59 32.82 -2.25
CA LYS A 13 4.71 33.99 -2.31
C LYS A 13 3.74 33.93 -3.50
N GLU A 14 4.13 33.28 -4.62
CA GLU A 14 3.24 33.15 -5.79
C GLU A 14 2.19 32.04 -5.58
N PHE A 15 2.51 30.99 -4.80
CA PHE A 15 1.53 29.95 -4.46
C PHE A 15 0.37 30.44 -3.57
N ARG A 16 0.54 31.54 -2.82
CA ARG A 16 -0.52 32.07 -1.94
C ARG A 16 -1.61 32.87 -2.67
N THR A 17 -1.48 33.12 -3.96
CA THR A 17 -2.45 33.92 -4.74
C THR A 17 -3.26 33.11 -5.75
N LEU A 18 -2.93 31.82 -5.98
CA LEU A 18 -3.73 30.96 -6.85
C LEU A 18 -5.00 30.51 -6.10
N THR A 19 -6.15 30.83 -6.67
CA THR A 19 -7.43 30.27 -6.19
C THR A 19 -7.56 28.83 -6.64
N LYS A 20 -8.32 28.00 -5.92
CA LYS A 20 -8.55 26.57 -6.26
C LYS A 20 -8.97 26.34 -7.72
N GLY A 21 -9.55 27.34 -8.40
CA GLY A 21 -10.01 27.27 -9.79
C GLY A 21 -8.93 27.48 -10.86
N ASP A 22 -7.72 27.91 -10.48
CA ASP A 22 -6.64 28.24 -11.42
C ASP A 22 -5.62 27.12 -11.61
N LEU A 23 -5.63 26.09 -10.72
CA LEU A 23 -4.76 24.91 -10.80
C LEU A 23 -5.40 23.87 -11.72
N LYS A 24 -4.73 23.53 -12.80
CA LYS A 24 -5.08 22.39 -13.65
C LYS A 24 -3.93 21.38 -13.60
N MET A 25 -4.06 20.38 -12.70
CA MET A 25 -3.02 19.40 -12.43
C MET A 25 -3.27 18.10 -13.19
N THR A 26 -2.21 17.41 -13.57
CA THR A 26 -2.25 16.00 -13.98
C THR A 26 -2.46 15.10 -12.75
N GLY A 27 -2.83 13.82 -12.96
CA GLY A 27 -2.94 12.85 -11.87
C GLY A 27 -1.64 12.67 -11.08
N LYS A 28 -0.50 12.61 -11.80
CA LYS A 28 0.83 12.54 -11.19
C LYS A 28 1.14 13.76 -10.32
N GLU A 29 0.88 14.95 -10.84
CA GLU A 29 1.11 16.19 -10.06
C GLU A 29 0.24 16.23 -8.81
N ARG A 30 -1.06 15.82 -8.89
CA ARG A 30 -1.93 15.70 -7.72
C ARG A 30 -1.38 14.71 -6.70
N PHE A 31 -0.97 13.53 -7.15
CA PHE A 31 -0.45 12.49 -6.26
C PHE A 31 0.81 12.98 -5.51
N LEU A 32 1.76 13.56 -6.23
CA LEU A 32 2.99 14.09 -5.64
C LEU A 32 2.73 15.30 -4.73
N ALA A 33 1.80 16.20 -5.12
CA ALA A 33 1.39 17.31 -4.27
C ALA A 33 0.63 16.82 -3.02
N ALA A 34 -0.19 15.77 -3.13
CA ALA A 34 -0.81 15.13 -1.97
C ALA A 34 0.26 14.54 -1.03
N ALA A 35 1.28 13.84 -1.55
CA ALA A 35 2.41 13.35 -0.75
C ALA A 35 3.11 14.49 0.02
N ALA A 36 3.26 15.64 -0.62
CA ALA A 36 3.88 16.83 -0.05
C ALA A 36 2.91 17.72 0.77
N ARG A 37 1.64 17.33 0.90
CA ARG A 37 0.57 18.10 1.58
C ARG A 37 0.39 19.50 1.02
N GLN A 38 0.65 19.66 -0.28
CA GLN A 38 0.51 20.93 -1.00
C GLN A 38 -0.94 21.16 -1.47
N PRO A 39 -1.33 22.40 -1.81
CA PRO A 39 -2.64 22.69 -2.40
C PRO A 39 -2.92 21.91 -3.68
N LEU A 40 -4.18 21.50 -3.86
CA LEU A 40 -4.65 20.66 -4.95
C LEU A 40 -5.88 21.31 -5.62
N ASP A 41 -6.06 21.07 -6.92
CA ASP A 41 -7.34 21.39 -7.60
C ASP A 41 -8.46 20.48 -7.09
N ARG A 42 -8.16 19.19 -6.87
CA ARG A 42 -8.98 18.18 -6.19
C ARG A 42 -8.09 17.10 -5.59
N PRO A 43 -8.57 16.29 -4.64
CA PRO A 43 -7.81 15.11 -4.20
C PRO A 43 -7.55 14.15 -5.37
N PRO A 44 -6.36 13.55 -5.47
CA PRO A 44 -6.14 12.43 -6.38
C PRO A 44 -7.06 11.26 -6.00
N ILE A 45 -7.44 10.48 -7.02
CA ILE A 45 -8.26 9.29 -6.89
C ILE A 45 -7.40 8.08 -7.18
N TRP A 46 -7.55 7.04 -6.37
CA TRP A 46 -7.04 5.70 -6.64
C TRP A 46 -8.16 4.69 -6.40
N MET A 47 -8.60 4.02 -7.47
CA MET A 47 -9.67 3.03 -7.39
C MET A 47 -9.26 1.74 -6.70
N SER A 48 -7.98 1.60 -6.29
CA SER A 48 -7.46 0.36 -5.73
C SER A 48 -7.56 -0.81 -6.73
N ALA A 49 -7.79 -2.03 -6.25
CA ALA A 49 -7.91 -3.22 -7.09
C ALA A 49 -9.22 -3.94 -6.80
N PRO A 50 -10.25 -3.86 -7.67
CA PRO A 50 -11.36 -4.79 -7.60
C PRO A 50 -10.88 -6.20 -7.93
N ILE A 51 -11.51 -7.20 -7.32
CA ILE A 51 -11.17 -8.61 -7.53
C ILE A 51 -12.35 -9.39 -8.09
N GLY A 52 -12.03 -10.54 -8.70
CA GLY A 52 -13.04 -11.48 -9.16
C GLY A 52 -13.96 -10.92 -10.24
N GLU A 53 -15.25 -11.16 -10.09
CA GLU A 53 -16.30 -10.76 -11.04
C GLU A 53 -16.57 -9.25 -10.98
N GLU A 54 -16.15 -8.53 -9.93
CA GLU A 54 -16.39 -7.10 -9.77
C GLU A 54 -15.82 -6.27 -10.92
N ILE A 55 -14.64 -6.63 -11.45
CA ILE A 55 -14.07 -5.97 -12.64
C ILE A 55 -15.06 -6.02 -13.81
N ASN A 56 -15.66 -7.19 -14.05
CA ASN A 56 -16.61 -7.37 -15.15
C ASN A 56 -17.91 -6.62 -14.90
N ILE A 57 -18.39 -6.57 -13.65
CA ILE A 57 -19.59 -5.82 -13.24
C ILE A 57 -19.37 -4.34 -13.52
N LEU A 58 -18.27 -3.76 -13.05
CA LEU A 58 -17.94 -2.36 -13.24
C LEU A 58 -17.71 -2.05 -14.73
N CYS A 59 -16.99 -2.89 -15.47
CA CYS A 59 -16.78 -2.70 -16.91
C CYS A 59 -18.13 -2.66 -17.66
N ARG A 60 -19.05 -3.57 -17.37
CA ARG A 60 -20.40 -3.58 -17.97
C ARG A 60 -21.17 -2.30 -17.65
N TYR A 61 -21.17 -1.90 -16.39
CA TYR A 61 -21.88 -0.70 -15.93
C TYR A 61 -21.35 0.57 -16.58
N PHE A 62 -20.04 0.73 -16.65
CA PHE A 62 -19.39 1.90 -17.24
C PHE A 62 -19.29 1.82 -18.79
N GLY A 63 -19.68 0.70 -19.42
CA GLY A 63 -19.66 0.50 -20.87
C GLY A 63 -18.24 0.54 -21.45
N VAL A 64 -17.32 -0.18 -20.82
CA VAL A 64 -15.91 -0.34 -21.20
C VAL A 64 -15.56 -1.82 -21.29
N SER A 65 -14.45 -2.16 -21.96
CA SER A 65 -14.11 -3.55 -22.31
C SER A 65 -13.17 -4.21 -21.30
N ASN A 66 -12.46 -3.43 -20.49
CA ASN A 66 -11.44 -3.94 -19.56
C ASN A 66 -11.15 -2.94 -18.43
N TRP A 67 -10.42 -3.42 -17.44
CA TRP A 67 -10.02 -2.63 -16.25
C TRP A 67 -9.27 -1.34 -16.59
N HIS A 68 -8.35 -1.40 -17.57
CA HIS A 68 -7.59 -0.21 -17.96
C HIS A 68 -8.47 0.91 -18.53
N GLU A 69 -9.41 0.54 -19.41
CA GLU A 69 -10.40 1.49 -19.94
C GLU A 69 -11.30 2.05 -18.83
N LEU A 70 -11.63 1.22 -17.85
CA LEU A 70 -12.40 1.66 -16.69
C LEU A 70 -11.64 2.68 -15.88
N GLN A 71 -10.39 2.44 -15.53
CA GLN A 71 -9.54 3.39 -14.81
C GLN A 71 -9.42 4.72 -15.57
N VAL A 72 -9.27 4.68 -16.90
CA VAL A 72 -9.24 5.90 -17.73
C VAL A 72 -10.56 6.67 -17.62
N LYS A 73 -11.68 5.97 -17.76
CA LYS A 73 -13.02 6.56 -17.72
C LYS A 73 -13.38 7.08 -16.32
N ALA A 74 -12.92 6.40 -15.29
CA ALA A 74 -13.08 6.77 -13.88
C ALA A 74 -12.26 8.01 -13.47
N GLY A 75 -11.33 8.47 -14.31
CA GLY A 75 -10.43 9.56 -13.97
C GLY A 75 -9.44 9.22 -12.87
N ASP A 76 -9.08 7.91 -12.75
CA ASP A 76 -8.10 7.42 -11.78
C ASP A 76 -6.75 8.11 -12.00
N ASP A 77 -6.19 8.68 -10.96
CA ASP A 77 -4.94 9.44 -11.00
C ASP A 77 -3.70 8.55 -10.79
N VAL A 78 -3.90 7.30 -10.37
CA VAL A 78 -2.84 6.34 -10.07
C VAL A 78 -2.94 5.12 -10.99
N TYR A 79 -1.85 4.75 -11.60
CA TYR A 79 -1.69 3.49 -12.31
C TYR A 79 -0.88 2.54 -11.46
N ALA A 80 -1.55 1.51 -10.93
CA ALA A 80 -0.91 0.48 -10.11
C ALA A 80 -0.64 -0.77 -10.95
N PHE A 81 0.48 -1.43 -10.69
CA PHE A 81 0.84 -2.70 -11.34
C PHE A 81 1.54 -3.65 -10.36
N ASP A 82 1.32 -4.95 -10.55
CA ASP A 82 1.94 -6.02 -9.79
C ASP A 82 3.31 -6.38 -10.33
N ILE A 83 4.21 -6.78 -9.44
CA ILE A 83 5.54 -7.27 -9.82
C ILE A 83 5.40 -8.69 -10.39
N PRO A 84 5.91 -8.95 -11.60
CA PRO A 84 5.87 -10.27 -12.21
C PRO A 84 6.97 -11.16 -11.60
N TYR A 85 6.58 -12.16 -10.83
CA TYR A 85 7.47 -13.24 -10.40
C TYR A 85 7.30 -14.45 -11.32
N ASP A 86 8.38 -14.87 -11.97
CA ASP A 86 8.41 -16.08 -12.78
C ASP A 86 8.84 -17.29 -11.93
N SER A 87 8.06 -17.58 -10.90
CA SER A 87 8.30 -18.75 -10.07
C SER A 87 7.03 -19.20 -9.37
N GLY A 88 7.03 -20.44 -8.85
CA GLY A 88 5.99 -20.92 -7.95
C GLY A 88 5.96 -20.22 -6.58
N TYR A 89 6.86 -19.27 -6.34
CA TYR A 89 6.94 -18.50 -5.10
C TYR A 89 6.06 -17.26 -5.08
N ALA A 90 5.21 -17.07 -6.05
CA ALA A 90 4.26 -15.95 -6.11
C ALA A 90 4.88 -14.57 -5.80
N THR A 91 4.09 -13.61 -5.33
CA THR A 91 4.52 -12.23 -5.05
C THR A 91 5.16 -12.05 -3.67
N SER A 92 5.32 -13.11 -2.87
CA SER A 92 5.92 -13.05 -1.53
C SER A 92 6.76 -14.29 -1.22
N ILE A 93 7.72 -14.14 -0.31
CA ILE A 93 8.53 -15.23 0.19
C ILE A 93 7.71 -16.30 0.95
N ALA A 94 6.53 -15.94 1.43
CA ALA A 94 5.66 -16.83 2.19
C ALA A 94 5.30 -18.11 1.42
N ALA A 95 5.19 -18.06 0.10
CA ALA A 95 4.98 -19.25 -0.72
C ALA A 95 6.17 -20.24 -0.66
N ALA A 96 7.40 -19.75 -0.49
CA ALA A 96 8.57 -20.60 -0.27
C ALA A 96 8.47 -21.36 1.05
N PHE A 97 7.96 -20.72 2.12
CA PHE A 97 7.74 -21.41 3.41
C PHE A 97 6.68 -22.51 3.30
N ASP A 98 5.61 -22.27 2.56
CA ASP A 98 4.58 -23.26 2.30
C ASP A 98 5.11 -24.45 1.51
N TRP A 99 6.01 -24.22 0.55
CA TRP A 99 6.70 -25.29 -0.19
C TRP A 99 7.48 -26.22 0.72
N TYR A 100 8.28 -25.69 1.64
CA TYR A 100 9.05 -26.51 2.59
C TYR A 100 8.14 -27.29 3.54
N ARG A 101 7.00 -26.73 3.93
CA ARG A 101 6.04 -27.40 4.82
C ARG A 101 5.25 -28.50 4.11
N ASN A 102 4.73 -28.23 2.90
CA ASN A 102 3.73 -29.05 2.21
C ASN A 102 4.27 -29.72 0.94
N GLY A 103 5.50 -29.47 0.54
CA GLY A 103 6.05 -29.88 -0.74
C GLY A 103 5.42 -29.10 -1.91
N SER A 104 5.40 -29.74 -3.10
CA SER A 104 4.90 -29.11 -4.33
C SER A 104 3.38 -28.90 -4.40
N ASN A 105 2.63 -29.37 -3.40
CA ASN A 105 1.16 -29.29 -3.35
C ASN A 105 0.71 -28.16 -2.42
N VAL A 106 1.22 -26.95 -2.62
CA VAL A 106 0.75 -25.77 -1.89
C VAL A 106 -0.60 -25.36 -2.48
N ASP A 107 -1.65 -25.39 -1.65
CA ASP A 107 -2.93 -24.80 -1.98
C ASP A 107 -2.97 -23.38 -1.38
N PRO A 108 -2.83 -22.32 -2.21
CA PRO A 108 -2.82 -20.95 -1.72
C PRO A 108 -4.15 -20.54 -1.08
N ASP A 109 -5.26 -21.19 -1.44
CA ASP A 109 -6.60 -20.88 -0.92
C ASP A 109 -6.82 -21.41 0.50
N HIS A 110 -5.99 -22.35 0.97
CA HIS A 110 -6.05 -22.92 2.32
C HIS A 110 -4.98 -22.37 3.28
N ARG A 111 -4.24 -21.35 2.87
CA ARG A 111 -3.24 -20.73 3.72
C ARG A 111 -3.90 -19.83 4.77
N THR A 112 -3.62 -20.09 6.04
CA THR A 112 -4.01 -19.23 7.16
C THR A 112 -2.77 -18.80 7.96
N LEU A 113 -2.79 -17.58 8.51
CA LEU A 113 -1.72 -17.09 9.39
C LEU A 113 -1.54 -17.94 10.66
N THR A 114 -2.56 -18.68 11.06
CA THR A 114 -2.55 -19.59 12.22
C THR A 114 -2.01 -20.98 11.89
N ALA A 115 -1.77 -21.30 10.61
CA ALA A 115 -1.16 -22.56 10.23
C ALA A 115 0.30 -22.62 10.71
N ASP A 116 0.77 -23.84 11.01
CA ASP A 116 2.14 -24.06 11.43
C ASP A 116 3.13 -23.67 10.32
N GLY A 117 4.11 -22.84 10.66
CA GLY A 117 5.19 -22.46 9.74
C GLY A 117 6.33 -23.47 9.73
N CYS A 118 7.22 -23.38 8.72
CA CYS A 118 8.36 -24.27 8.56
C CYS A 118 9.40 -24.12 9.69
N PHE A 119 9.47 -22.95 10.32
CA PHE A 119 10.36 -22.67 11.46
C PHE A 119 9.68 -22.81 12.82
N LYS A 120 8.47 -23.38 12.92
CA LYS A 120 7.73 -23.52 14.19
C LYS A 120 8.57 -24.14 15.31
N ALA A 121 9.42 -25.12 14.99
CA ALA A 121 10.23 -25.85 15.96
C ALA A 121 11.62 -25.23 16.21
N ALA A 122 11.99 -24.14 15.51
CA ALA A 122 13.31 -23.54 15.64
C ALA A 122 13.51 -22.92 17.03
N GLN A 123 14.61 -23.27 17.68
CA GLN A 123 15.00 -22.78 19.01
C GLN A 123 16.35 -22.04 19.00
N GLU A 124 17.20 -22.32 18.03
CA GLU A 124 18.52 -21.70 17.86
C GLU A 124 18.80 -21.38 16.40
N LEU A 125 19.79 -20.53 16.13
CA LEU A 125 20.09 -20.05 14.78
C LEU A 125 20.45 -21.18 13.81
N SER A 126 21.12 -22.25 14.28
CA SER A 126 21.45 -23.43 13.48
C SER A 126 20.21 -24.19 12.98
N ASP A 127 19.07 -24.04 13.65
CA ASP A 127 17.81 -24.63 13.21
C ASP A 127 17.25 -23.97 11.95
N LEU A 128 17.82 -22.87 11.50
CA LEU A 128 17.43 -22.17 10.26
C LEU A 128 18.20 -22.66 9.02
N ASP A 129 19.28 -23.43 9.20
CA ASP A 129 20.24 -23.79 8.13
C ASP A 129 19.66 -24.77 7.09
N PHE A 130 18.55 -25.45 7.40
CA PHE A 130 17.90 -26.35 6.43
C PHE A 130 17.21 -25.62 5.29
N PHE A 131 16.87 -24.34 5.48
CA PHE A 131 16.06 -23.58 4.53
C PHE A 131 16.94 -22.92 3.46
N ASP A 132 16.70 -23.28 2.21
CA ASP A 132 17.35 -22.64 1.06
C ASP A 132 16.62 -21.32 0.70
N TRP A 133 17.15 -20.23 1.21
CA TRP A 133 16.55 -18.91 1.04
C TRP A 133 16.54 -18.48 -0.44
N PRO A 134 15.37 -18.21 -1.04
CA PRO A 134 15.30 -17.85 -2.44
C PRO A 134 15.94 -16.50 -2.71
N ASP A 135 16.62 -16.37 -3.87
CA ASP A 135 17.10 -15.09 -4.37
C ASP A 135 16.08 -14.54 -5.38
N PRO A 136 15.33 -13.47 -5.02
CA PRO A 136 14.24 -12.96 -5.87
C PRO A 136 14.74 -12.44 -7.22
N ARG A 137 16.01 -12.03 -7.33
CA ARG A 137 16.61 -11.55 -8.58
C ARG A 137 16.62 -12.62 -9.69
N LYS A 138 16.44 -13.89 -9.34
CA LYS A 138 16.33 -14.99 -10.30
C LYS A 138 14.91 -15.19 -10.84
N TYR A 139 13.93 -14.57 -10.22
CA TYR A 139 12.50 -14.83 -10.46
C TYR A 139 11.74 -13.59 -10.93
N ILE A 140 12.34 -12.40 -10.85
CA ILE A 140 11.72 -11.17 -11.31
C ILE A 140 12.25 -10.84 -12.69
N ASP A 141 11.35 -10.79 -13.68
CA ASP A 141 11.68 -10.33 -15.03
C ASP A 141 11.75 -8.79 -15.06
N ALA A 142 12.96 -8.26 -15.04
CA ALA A 142 13.22 -6.82 -15.04
C ALA A 142 12.66 -6.10 -16.29
N GLU A 143 12.69 -6.74 -17.48
CA GLU A 143 12.13 -6.16 -18.70
C GLU A 143 10.61 -6.12 -18.64
N GLU A 144 9.98 -7.13 -18.07
CA GLU A 144 8.53 -7.15 -17.87
C GLU A 144 8.09 -6.12 -16.81
N VAL A 145 8.85 -5.94 -15.71
CA VAL A 145 8.62 -4.85 -14.73
C VAL A 145 8.66 -3.50 -15.43
N LYS A 146 9.72 -3.25 -16.22
CA LYS A 146 9.88 -2.02 -16.99
C LYS A 146 8.73 -1.80 -17.96
N ARG A 147 8.34 -2.87 -18.69
CA ARG A 147 7.22 -2.83 -19.64
C ARG A 147 5.91 -2.47 -18.95
N ARG A 148 5.59 -3.10 -17.81
CA ARG A 148 4.38 -2.79 -17.03
C ARG A 148 4.38 -1.35 -16.53
N CYS A 149 5.49 -0.87 -15.99
CA CYS A 149 5.62 0.52 -15.56
C CYS A 149 5.41 1.50 -16.73
N ALA A 150 5.97 1.20 -17.91
CA ALA A 150 5.85 2.03 -19.11
C ALA A 150 4.44 2.03 -19.73
N MET A 151 3.54 1.12 -19.32
CA MET A 151 2.13 1.12 -19.74
C MET A 151 1.28 2.18 -19.01
N ALA A 152 1.84 2.86 -18.02
CA ALA A 152 1.14 3.93 -17.32
C ALA A 152 0.63 4.99 -18.32
N PRO A 153 -0.66 5.35 -18.28
CA PRO A 153 -1.18 6.45 -19.09
C PRO A 153 -0.46 7.76 -18.75
N GLU A 154 -0.22 8.58 -19.77
CA GLU A 154 0.41 9.88 -19.60
C GLU A 154 -0.31 10.72 -18.52
N GLY A 155 0.47 11.34 -17.65
CA GLY A 155 -0.05 12.21 -16.59
C GLY A 155 -0.58 11.48 -15.35
N ARG A 156 -0.47 10.15 -15.24
CA ARG A 156 -0.79 9.40 -14.02
C ARG A 156 0.44 9.12 -13.19
N ALA A 157 0.25 9.01 -11.87
CA ALA A 157 1.28 8.49 -10.98
C ALA A 157 1.43 6.97 -11.17
N THR A 158 2.66 6.48 -11.17
CA THR A 158 2.96 5.04 -11.26
C THR A 158 3.20 4.46 -9.87
N LEU A 159 2.49 3.38 -9.54
CA LEU A 159 2.56 2.69 -8.26
C LEU A 159 2.90 1.21 -8.48
N ALA A 160 4.05 0.75 -7.98
CA ALA A 160 4.36 -0.67 -7.96
C ALA A 160 3.85 -1.31 -6.66
N GLN A 161 3.08 -2.38 -6.79
CA GLN A 161 2.55 -3.14 -5.66
C GLN A 161 3.59 -4.22 -5.26
N VAL A 162 4.58 -3.80 -4.47
CA VAL A 162 5.65 -4.70 -4.01
C VAL A 162 5.30 -5.43 -2.71
N TRP A 163 4.33 -4.90 -1.98
CA TRP A 163 3.81 -5.36 -0.69
C TRP A 163 4.86 -5.48 0.42
N SER A 164 5.95 -6.21 0.22
CA SER A 164 7.10 -6.36 1.15
C SER A 164 6.64 -6.60 2.60
N ALA A 165 5.73 -7.54 2.78
CA ALA A 165 4.98 -7.78 4.02
C ALA A 165 5.80 -8.61 5.02
N HIS A 166 7.01 -8.14 5.38
CA HIS A 166 7.98 -8.92 6.15
C HIS A 166 7.43 -9.44 7.48
N PHE A 167 6.66 -8.64 8.24
CA PHE A 167 6.06 -9.08 9.50
C PHE A 167 5.06 -10.23 9.29
N GLN A 168 4.12 -10.09 8.32
CA GLN A 168 3.18 -11.17 8.04
C GLN A 168 3.89 -12.42 7.53
N ASP A 169 4.93 -12.25 6.72
CA ASP A 169 5.71 -13.36 6.20
C ASP A 169 6.54 -14.04 7.29
N THR A 170 7.06 -13.29 8.27
CA THR A 170 7.69 -13.85 9.46
C THR A 170 6.66 -14.62 10.31
N CYS A 171 5.44 -14.07 10.45
CA CYS A 171 4.34 -14.81 11.07
C CYS A 171 4.00 -16.10 10.30
N ALA A 172 4.04 -16.09 8.97
CA ALA A 172 3.83 -17.30 8.16
C ALA A 172 4.97 -18.31 8.29
N ALA A 173 6.22 -17.83 8.43
CA ALA A 173 7.41 -18.66 8.57
C ALA A 173 7.41 -19.51 9.85
N PHE A 174 6.88 -18.98 10.95
CA PHE A 174 6.77 -19.67 12.24
C PHE A 174 5.37 -20.26 12.51
N GLY A 175 4.33 -19.72 11.90
CA GLY A 175 2.95 -19.71 12.38
C GLY A 175 2.76 -18.56 13.37
N MET A 176 1.64 -17.82 13.25
CA MET A 176 1.42 -16.53 13.94
C MET A 176 1.60 -16.62 15.45
N GLU A 177 1.03 -17.64 16.10
CA GLU A 177 1.16 -17.83 17.55
C GLU A 177 2.63 -17.97 17.97
N THR A 178 3.37 -18.85 17.28
CA THR A 178 4.80 -19.08 17.55
C THR A 178 5.64 -17.83 17.27
N ALA A 179 5.35 -17.11 16.18
CA ALA A 179 6.03 -15.86 15.86
C ALA A 179 5.88 -14.82 16.97
N LEU A 180 4.64 -14.58 17.41
CA LEU A 180 4.35 -13.59 18.48
C LEU A 180 4.98 -14.02 19.82
N MET A 181 5.01 -15.32 20.13
CA MET A 181 5.70 -15.83 21.31
C MET A 181 7.22 -15.63 21.21
N ASN A 182 7.80 -15.88 20.04
CA ASN A 182 9.25 -15.76 19.84
C ASN A 182 9.74 -14.31 19.93
N MET A 183 8.93 -13.31 19.63
CA MET A 183 9.30 -11.92 19.88
C MET A 183 9.67 -11.67 21.35
N VAL A 184 9.12 -12.44 22.29
CA VAL A 184 9.37 -12.32 23.73
C VAL A 184 10.32 -13.39 24.26
N SER A 185 10.11 -14.65 23.84
CA SER A 185 10.83 -15.79 24.40
C SER A 185 12.12 -16.13 23.65
N ASN A 186 12.21 -15.78 22.36
CA ASN A 186 13.38 -16.09 21.52
C ASN A 186 13.58 -15.03 20.42
N PRO A 187 13.77 -13.73 20.79
CA PRO A 187 13.84 -12.63 19.83
C PRO A 187 15.00 -12.77 18.83
N GLU A 188 16.09 -13.45 19.21
CA GLU A 188 17.24 -13.65 18.33
C GLU A 188 16.88 -14.50 17.10
N VAL A 189 16.18 -15.61 17.31
CA VAL A 189 15.72 -16.50 16.21
C VAL A 189 14.63 -15.82 15.38
N TYR A 190 13.70 -15.09 16.04
CA TYR A 190 12.69 -14.30 15.32
C TYR A 190 13.33 -13.29 14.37
N MET A 191 14.24 -12.46 14.89
CA MET A 191 14.90 -11.41 14.11
C MET A 191 15.78 -11.97 13.00
N ALA A 192 16.42 -13.13 13.22
CA ALA A 192 17.22 -13.78 12.19
C ALA A 192 16.38 -14.21 10.97
N VAL A 193 15.15 -14.67 11.19
CA VAL A 193 14.20 -14.99 10.12
C VAL A 193 13.69 -13.72 9.46
N ASP A 194 13.26 -12.71 10.24
CA ASP A 194 12.77 -11.43 9.74
C ASP A 194 13.82 -10.69 8.89
N ASP A 195 15.08 -10.63 9.36
CA ASP A 195 16.18 -10.02 8.59
C ASP A 195 16.41 -10.72 7.24
N LYS A 196 16.26 -12.04 7.15
CA LYS A 196 16.33 -12.79 5.89
C LYS A 196 15.18 -12.44 4.95
N ILE A 197 13.98 -12.25 5.49
CA ILE A 197 12.79 -11.86 4.72
C ILE A 197 12.94 -10.40 4.24
N VAL A 198 13.41 -9.52 5.10
CA VAL A 198 13.71 -8.12 4.72
C VAL A 198 14.78 -8.07 3.62
N ASP A 199 15.87 -8.84 3.74
CA ASP A 199 16.91 -8.94 2.71
C ASP A 199 16.36 -9.45 1.36
N PHE A 200 15.44 -10.42 1.39
CA PHE A 200 14.71 -10.85 0.19
C PHE A 200 13.98 -9.69 -0.46
N TYR A 201 13.21 -8.91 0.31
CA TYR A 201 12.45 -7.77 -0.22
C TYR A 201 13.36 -6.63 -0.71
N LEU A 202 14.45 -6.34 -0.01
CA LEU A 202 15.42 -5.34 -0.47
C LEU A 202 16.01 -5.73 -1.84
N LYS A 203 16.35 -7.01 -2.05
CA LYS A 203 16.83 -7.50 -3.34
C LYS A 203 15.74 -7.49 -4.42
N ALA A 204 14.50 -7.84 -4.08
CA ALA A 204 13.37 -7.78 -5.00
C ALA A 204 13.09 -6.34 -5.45
N ASN A 205 13.02 -5.43 -4.48
CA ASN A 205 12.78 -4.01 -4.73
C ASN A 205 13.90 -3.35 -5.53
N GLU A 206 15.17 -3.77 -5.33
CA GLU A 206 16.30 -3.29 -6.14
C GLU A 206 16.08 -3.56 -7.64
N VAL A 207 15.61 -4.78 -7.99
CA VAL A 207 15.30 -5.11 -9.40
C VAL A 207 14.20 -4.18 -9.94
N VAL A 208 13.17 -3.91 -9.12
CA VAL A 208 12.06 -3.02 -9.51
C VAL A 208 12.58 -1.60 -9.71
N PHE A 209 13.33 -1.05 -8.78
CA PHE A 209 13.81 0.33 -8.83
C PHE A 209 14.81 0.56 -9.96
N GLU A 210 15.74 -0.36 -10.17
CA GLU A 210 16.72 -0.24 -11.27
C GLU A 210 16.04 -0.33 -12.64
N SER A 211 15.07 -1.26 -12.81
CA SER A 211 14.36 -1.44 -14.09
C SER A 211 13.40 -0.29 -14.41
N THR A 212 12.87 0.40 -13.39
CA THR A 212 11.89 1.50 -13.54
C THR A 212 12.46 2.89 -13.25
N LYS A 213 13.76 3.02 -13.22
CA LYS A 213 14.45 4.25 -12.82
C LYS A 213 13.96 5.50 -13.56
N GLY A 214 13.44 6.46 -12.79
CA GLY A 214 12.88 7.71 -13.31
C GLY A 214 11.42 7.59 -13.83
N MET A 215 10.82 6.39 -13.82
CA MET A 215 9.42 6.17 -14.24
C MET A 215 8.48 5.91 -13.05
N LEU A 216 8.97 5.28 -11.99
CA LEU A 216 8.19 4.90 -10.84
C LEU A 216 8.05 6.08 -9.85
N ASP A 217 6.81 6.35 -9.42
CA ASP A 217 6.52 7.44 -8.47
C ASP A 217 6.36 6.94 -7.05
N ALA A 218 5.79 5.75 -6.87
CA ALA A 218 5.53 5.19 -5.55
C ALA A 218 5.58 3.66 -5.52
N ILE A 219 5.76 3.12 -4.31
CA ILE A 219 5.48 1.72 -3.96
C ILE A 219 4.45 1.66 -2.86
N ILE A 220 3.77 0.51 -2.75
CA ILE A 220 2.99 0.15 -1.57
C ILE A 220 3.66 -1.03 -0.88
N ILE A 221 3.88 -0.89 0.43
CA ILE A 221 4.36 -1.93 1.33
C ILE A 221 3.32 -2.18 2.42
N ALA A 222 3.29 -3.38 3.00
CA ALA A 222 2.24 -3.76 3.93
C ALA A 222 2.79 -4.52 5.13
N ASN A 223 2.32 -4.15 6.32
CA ASN A 223 2.46 -4.96 7.53
C ASN A 223 1.24 -4.71 8.42
N ASP A 224 0.31 -5.68 8.45
CA ASP A 224 -0.91 -5.59 9.24
C ASP A 224 -0.64 -5.95 10.70
N PHE A 225 -0.73 -4.96 11.59
CA PHE A 225 -0.62 -5.11 13.03
C PHE A 225 -1.81 -4.50 13.80
N GLY A 226 -2.82 -4.03 13.07
CA GLY A 226 -4.09 -3.55 13.59
C GLY A 226 -5.21 -4.56 13.42
N SER A 227 -6.14 -4.60 14.37
CA SER A 227 -7.44 -5.25 14.27
C SER A 227 -8.55 -4.20 14.21
N GLN A 228 -9.81 -4.60 14.07
CA GLN A 228 -10.93 -3.66 14.14
C GLN A 228 -11.02 -2.95 15.50
N GLN A 229 -10.49 -3.54 16.57
CA GLN A 229 -10.63 -3.07 17.95
C GLN A 229 -9.38 -2.39 18.52
N GLY A 230 -8.20 -2.64 17.96
CA GLY A 230 -6.94 -2.11 18.46
C GLY A 230 -5.72 -2.77 17.83
N LEU A 231 -4.55 -2.41 18.33
CA LEU A 231 -3.29 -3.03 17.91
C LEU A 231 -3.20 -4.48 18.40
N MET A 232 -2.61 -5.34 17.59
CA MET A 232 -2.28 -6.74 17.94
C MET A 232 -0.98 -6.86 18.75
N LEU A 233 -0.13 -5.85 18.66
CA LEU A 233 1.16 -5.74 19.34
C LEU A 233 1.20 -4.45 20.17
N SER A 234 2.04 -4.39 21.20
CA SER A 234 2.35 -3.11 21.85
C SER A 234 3.13 -2.20 20.89
N ARG A 235 3.11 -0.89 21.15
CA ARG A 235 3.87 0.07 20.34
C ARG A 235 5.37 -0.25 20.33
N GLU A 236 5.90 -0.63 21.49
CA GLU A 236 7.30 -1.03 21.65
C GLU A 236 7.62 -2.25 20.76
N MET A 237 6.75 -3.26 20.74
CA MET A 237 6.93 -4.42 19.87
C MET A 237 6.83 -4.06 18.38
N ILE A 238 5.91 -3.17 18.01
CA ILE A 238 5.84 -2.67 16.62
C ILE A 238 7.15 -1.95 16.27
N HIS A 239 7.63 -1.07 17.15
CA HIS A 239 8.91 -0.36 16.94
C HIS A 239 10.08 -1.33 16.77
N ASP A 240 10.22 -2.30 17.69
CA ASP A 240 11.41 -3.16 17.77
C ASP A 240 11.41 -4.27 16.71
N PHE A 241 10.26 -4.84 16.38
CA PHE A 241 10.16 -6.04 15.54
C PHE A 241 9.56 -5.78 14.15
N VAL A 242 8.84 -4.67 13.93
CA VAL A 242 8.24 -4.39 12.62
C VAL A 242 8.91 -3.18 11.97
N MET A 243 9.08 -2.07 12.69
CA MET A 243 9.58 -0.84 12.07
C MET A 243 11.05 -0.92 11.67
N GLN A 244 11.87 -1.78 12.28
CA GLN A 244 13.28 -1.91 11.90
C GLN A 244 13.45 -2.43 10.46
N GLY A 245 12.66 -3.43 10.06
CA GLY A 245 12.62 -3.93 8.69
C GLY A 245 11.96 -2.96 7.72
N ALA A 246 10.80 -2.43 8.10
CA ALA A 246 10.06 -1.45 7.30
C ALA A 246 10.90 -0.21 6.96
N LYS A 247 11.64 0.33 7.92
CA LYS A 247 12.53 1.49 7.73
C LYS A 247 13.59 1.24 6.66
N LYS A 248 14.25 0.07 6.67
CA LYS A 248 15.24 -0.31 5.65
C LYS A 248 14.61 -0.27 4.24
N ILE A 249 13.39 -0.78 4.09
CA ILE A 249 12.66 -0.81 2.82
C ILE A 249 12.25 0.61 2.37
N ILE A 250 11.77 1.44 3.31
CA ILE A 250 11.39 2.84 3.05
C ILE A 250 12.62 3.66 2.64
N GLU A 251 13.73 3.55 3.36
CA GLU A 251 14.98 4.23 3.06
C GLU A 251 15.53 3.83 1.68
N GLN A 252 15.43 2.55 1.32
CA GLN A 252 15.78 2.09 -0.02
C GLN A 252 14.91 2.78 -1.09
N ALA A 253 13.58 2.79 -0.96
CA ALA A 253 12.70 3.45 -1.90
C ALA A 253 13.02 4.94 -2.05
N HIS A 254 13.21 5.64 -0.94
CA HIS A 254 13.58 7.05 -0.93
C HIS A 254 14.92 7.32 -1.60
N SER A 255 15.89 6.41 -1.51
CA SER A 255 17.19 6.55 -2.21
C SER A 255 17.06 6.57 -3.73
N TYR A 256 15.98 6.01 -4.27
CA TYR A 256 15.60 6.08 -5.69
C TYR A 256 14.63 7.23 -6.02
N GLY A 257 14.24 8.03 -5.02
CA GLY A 257 13.26 9.12 -5.17
C GLY A 257 11.81 8.64 -5.24
N VAL A 258 11.54 7.40 -4.85
CA VAL A 258 10.22 6.75 -4.90
C VAL A 258 9.49 6.97 -3.58
N LYS A 259 8.19 7.35 -3.65
CA LYS A 259 7.32 7.54 -2.48
C LYS A 259 6.83 6.21 -1.93
N VAL A 260 6.52 6.17 -0.63
CA VAL A 260 6.05 4.97 0.04
C VAL A 260 4.65 5.16 0.61
N ILE A 261 3.72 4.32 0.14
CA ILE A 261 2.42 4.10 0.78
C ILE A 261 2.60 2.93 1.75
N TYR A 262 2.44 3.19 3.05
CA TYR A 262 2.50 2.14 4.06
C TYR A 262 1.09 1.64 4.37
N HIS A 263 0.84 0.37 4.09
CA HIS A 263 -0.44 -0.28 4.36
C HIS A 263 -0.41 -1.01 5.71
N SER A 264 -1.40 -0.73 6.54
CA SER A 264 -1.77 -1.53 7.71
C SER A 264 -3.24 -1.34 8.01
N CYS A 265 -4.02 -2.41 7.91
CA CYS A 265 -5.44 -2.39 8.21
C CYS A 265 -5.73 -2.17 9.70
N GLY A 266 -6.95 -1.68 10.00
CA GLY A 266 -7.52 -1.68 11.35
C GLY A 266 -7.25 -0.42 12.16
N ALA A 267 -7.37 -0.59 13.49
CA ALA A 267 -7.25 0.48 14.49
C ALA A 267 -5.78 0.76 14.82
N ILE A 268 -5.09 1.49 13.94
CA ILE A 268 -3.64 1.75 14.03
C ILE A 268 -3.30 3.17 14.51
N PHE A 269 -4.27 3.95 14.98
CA PHE A 269 -4.05 5.35 15.40
C PHE A 269 -2.84 5.52 16.32
N ASP A 270 -2.69 4.64 17.31
CA ASP A 270 -1.63 4.74 18.31
C ASP A 270 -0.25 4.31 17.77
N ALA A 271 -0.20 3.61 16.63
CA ALA A 271 1.04 3.21 15.95
C ALA A 271 1.45 4.15 14.81
N MET A 272 0.62 5.14 14.44
CA MET A 272 0.96 6.10 13.38
C MET A 272 2.26 6.88 13.63
N PRO A 273 2.64 7.24 14.89
CA PRO A 273 3.94 7.87 15.13
C PRO A 273 5.12 7.03 14.64
N GLU A 274 5.10 5.71 14.81
CA GLU A 274 6.14 4.79 14.36
C GLU A 274 6.25 4.75 12.82
N LEU A 275 5.09 4.77 12.12
CA LEU A 275 5.06 4.82 10.65
C LEU A 275 5.62 6.14 10.11
N ILE A 276 5.29 7.25 10.78
CA ILE A 276 5.79 8.58 10.43
C ILE A 276 7.31 8.66 10.66
N GLU A 277 7.80 8.15 11.79
CA GLU A 277 9.22 8.12 12.11
C GLU A 277 10.01 7.21 11.15
N ALA A 278 9.41 6.09 10.71
CA ALA A 278 9.99 5.23 9.70
C ALA A 278 10.07 5.88 8.31
N GLY A 279 9.31 6.97 8.07
CA GLY A 279 9.38 7.76 6.85
C GLY A 279 8.26 7.48 5.83
N ALA A 280 7.15 6.88 6.22
CA ALA A 280 6.00 6.70 5.33
C ALA A 280 5.52 8.04 4.73
N ASP A 281 5.37 8.13 3.42
CA ASP A 281 4.80 9.32 2.75
C ASP A 281 3.27 9.33 2.87
N PHE A 282 2.66 8.14 2.80
CA PHE A 282 1.22 7.94 3.00
C PHE A 282 0.96 6.77 3.94
N ILE A 283 -0.08 6.89 4.76
CA ILE A 283 -0.66 5.79 5.52
C ILE A 283 -1.94 5.33 4.83
N HIS A 284 -2.05 4.04 4.56
CA HIS A 284 -3.17 3.34 3.94
C HIS A 284 -3.58 2.12 4.79
N PRO A 285 -4.87 1.78 4.90
CA PRO A 285 -5.99 2.61 4.52
C PRO A 285 -6.36 3.62 5.62
N LEU A 286 -6.94 4.75 5.23
CA LEU A 286 -7.72 5.55 6.17
C LEU A 286 -9.03 4.81 6.44
N GLN A 287 -8.99 3.85 7.38
CA GLN A 287 -10.12 2.95 7.70
C GLN A 287 -10.98 3.52 8.82
N ALA A 288 -11.88 4.43 8.48
CA ALA A 288 -12.67 5.22 9.44
C ALA A 288 -13.62 4.40 10.33
N THR A 289 -13.92 3.15 9.97
CA THR A 289 -14.80 2.24 10.72
C THR A 289 -14.11 1.50 11.85
N ALA A 290 -12.78 1.43 11.85
CA ALA A 290 -12.02 0.84 12.94
C ALA A 290 -12.00 1.75 14.18
N VAL A 291 -11.87 1.16 15.37
CA VAL A 291 -11.90 1.90 16.64
C VAL A 291 -10.80 2.97 16.69
N GLY A 292 -11.18 4.19 17.03
CA GLY A 292 -10.25 5.31 17.17
C GLY A 292 -9.75 5.93 15.86
N MET A 293 -10.20 5.45 14.70
CA MET A 293 -9.76 5.88 13.38
C MET A 293 -10.66 6.98 12.77
N ASP A 294 -11.26 7.84 13.61
CA ASP A 294 -12.04 8.98 13.13
C ASP A 294 -11.17 9.90 12.24
N PRO A 295 -11.61 10.23 11.01
CA PRO A 295 -10.81 11.00 10.06
C PRO A 295 -10.42 12.39 10.56
N ARG A 296 -11.28 13.07 11.33
CA ARG A 296 -10.99 14.39 11.89
C ARG A 296 -9.93 14.30 12.96
N ARG A 297 -10.08 13.31 13.88
CA ARG A 297 -9.06 13.03 14.91
C ARG A 297 -7.70 12.75 14.29
N ILE A 298 -7.66 11.94 13.20
CA ILE A 298 -6.43 11.61 12.49
C ILE A 298 -5.83 12.85 11.83
N LYS A 299 -6.65 13.66 11.15
CA LYS A 299 -6.19 14.92 10.54
C LYS A 299 -5.61 15.87 11.57
N ASP A 300 -6.28 16.03 12.72
CA ASP A 300 -5.84 16.93 13.78
C ASP A 300 -4.53 16.48 14.41
N ALA A 301 -4.33 15.16 14.58
CA ALA A 301 -3.13 14.62 15.20
C ALA A 301 -1.93 14.52 14.24
N TYR A 302 -2.15 14.07 12.99
CA TYR A 302 -1.06 13.65 12.11
C TYR A 302 -1.08 14.28 10.72
N GLY A 303 -2.13 15.01 10.35
CA GLY A 303 -2.30 15.52 8.99
C GLY A 303 -1.27 16.55 8.52
N GLU A 304 -0.46 17.10 9.41
CA GLU A 304 0.68 17.95 9.06
C GLU A 304 1.99 17.14 8.87
N SER A 305 2.03 15.90 9.37
CA SER A 305 3.22 15.06 9.37
C SER A 305 3.23 14.03 8.24
N VAL A 306 2.08 13.46 7.91
CA VAL A 306 1.95 12.39 6.92
C VAL A 306 0.67 12.59 6.08
N SER A 307 0.64 12.02 4.90
CA SER A 307 -0.54 12.00 4.03
C SER A 307 -1.30 10.67 4.18
N PHE A 308 -2.54 10.63 3.72
CA PHE A 308 -3.40 9.46 3.87
C PHE A 308 -3.95 9.01 2.52
N CYS A 309 -4.24 7.69 2.43
CA CYS A 309 -4.90 7.10 1.28
C CYS A 309 -6.07 6.24 1.78
N GLY A 310 -7.25 6.36 1.18
CA GLY A 310 -8.44 5.62 1.60
C GLY A 310 -9.64 6.49 1.95
N GLY A 311 -10.37 6.12 2.98
CA GLY A 311 -11.45 6.89 3.62
C GLY A 311 -12.86 6.55 3.17
N ILE A 312 -13.05 5.86 2.04
CA ILE A 312 -14.37 5.41 1.58
C ILE A 312 -14.58 3.97 2.03
N ASP A 313 -15.45 3.80 3.01
CA ASP A 313 -15.68 2.50 3.64
C ASP A 313 -16.25 1.46 2.69
N ILE A 314 -15.59 0.29 2.63
CA ILE A 314 -15.97 -0.86 1.79
C ILE A 314 -16.72 -1.95 2.56
N GLN A 315 -16.89 -1.82 3.86
CA GLN A 315 -17.56 -2.83 4.68
C GLN A 315 -19.06 -2.57 4.80
N GLU A 316 -19.47 -1.30 4.92
CA GLU A 316 -20.86 -0.91 5.12
C GLU A 316 -21.31 0.14 4.09
N LEU A 317 -20.53 1.23 3.89
CA LEU A 317 -20.98 2.35 3.06
C LEU A 317 -21.08 1.97 1.58
N LEU A 318 -20.04 1.41 1.01
CA LEU A 318 -20.06 1.06 -0.43
C LEU A 318 -21.02 -0.09 -0.72
N PRO A 319 -21.08 -1.19 0.06
CA PRO A 319 -22.05 -2.29 -0.19
C PRO A 319 -23.50 -1.90 0.10
N ASN A 320 -23.76 -1.22 1.23
CA ASN A 320 -25.11 -1.09 1.80
C ASN A 320 -25.65 0.35 1.77
N GLY A 321 -24.82 1.34 1.54
CA GLY A 321 -25.22 2.74 1.49
C GLY A 321 -25.87 3.14 0.17
N THR A 322 -26.48 4.32 0.17
CA THR A 322 -27.04 4.94 -1.03
C THR A 322 -25.95 5.77 -1.76
N PRO A 323 -26.12 6.00 -3.10
CA PRO A 323 -25.23 6.88 -3.84
C PRO A 323 -25.05 8.28 -3.22
N GLU A 324 -26.12 8.82 -2.58
CA GLU A 324 -26.02 10.15 -1.95
C GLU A 324 -25.24 10.12 -0.64
N GLU A 325 -25.33 9.06 0.15
CA GLU A 325 -24.49 8.87 1.33
C GLU A 325 -23.02 8.74 0.95
N VAL A 326 -22.71 8.03 -0.14
CA VAL A 326 -21.34 7.95 -0.70
C VAL A 326 -20.84 9.32 -1.11
N ARG A 327 -21.64 10.11 -1.85
CA ARG A 327 -21.29 11.50 -2.22
C ARG A 327 -21.06 12.38 -0.98
N ALA A 328 -21.93 12.26 0.01
CA ALA A 328 -21.80 13.01 1.27
C ALA A 328 -20.48 12.67 1.99
N LYS A 329 -20.08 11.38 1.99
CA LYS A 329 -18.81 10.94 2.57
C LYS A 329 -17.61 11.52 1.84
N VAL A 330 -17.62 11.53 0.51
CA VAL A 330 -16.55 12.15 -0.31
C VAL A 330 -16.43 13.64 0.04
N ARG A 331 -17.55 14.40 0.09
CA ARG A 331 -17.54 15.83 0.48
C ARG A 331 -16.95 16.01 1.87
N GLN A 332 -17.39 15.20 2.84
CA GLN A 332 -16.87 15.25 4.21
C GLN A 332 -15.35 15.05 4.27
N LEU A 333 -14.82 14.06 3.55
CA LEU A 333 -13.38 13.80 3.53
C LEU A 333 -12.61 14.96 2.89
N ARG A 334 -13.11 15.54 1.81
CA ARG A 334 -12.51 16.72 1.18
C ARG A 334 -12.47 17.95 2.09
N GLU A 335 -13.48 18.11 2.95
CA GLU A 335 -13.52 19.19 3.97
C GLU A 335 -12.51 18.94 5.09
N ILE A 336 -12.39 17.68 5.56
CA ILE A 336 -11.45 17.31 6.62
C ILE A 336 -10.00 17.39 6.12
N PHE A 337 -9.75 16.90 4.91
CA PHE A 337 -8.42 16.85 4.30
C PHE A 337 -8.37 17.73 3.04
N PRO A 338 -8.21 19.05 3.17
CA PRO A 338 -8.04 19.92 2.00
C PRO A 338 -6.73 19.66 1.26
N THR A 339 -5.77 19.00 1.92
CA THR A 339 -4.48 18.53 1.39
C THR A 339 -4.13 17.17 2.02
N GLY A 340 -3.21 16.43 1.38
CA GLY A 340 -2.65 15.21 1.98
C GLY A 340 -3.59 14.01 1.98
N LEU A 341 -4.56 13.95 1.08
CA LEU A 341 -5.46 12.79 0.93
C LEU A 341 -5.46 12.29 -0.51
N VAL A 342 -5.29 11.00 -0.69
CA VAL A 342 -5.68 10.24 -1.89
C VAL A 342 -7.02 9.58 -1.57
N LEU A 343 -8.08 9.98 -2.28
CA LEU A 343 -9.39 9.33 -2.14
C LEU A 343 -9.36 7.94 -2.75
N SER A 344 -9.65 6.95 -1.92
CA SER A 344 -9.64 5.55 -2.31
C SER A 344 -10.66 4.79 -1.47
N PRO A 345 -11.16 3.63 -1.91
CA PRO A 345 -11.79 2.67 -1.02
C PRO A 345 -10.86 2.39 0.16
N SER A 346 -11.40 2.32 1.37
CA SER A 346 -10.64 1.86 2.54
C SER A 346 -10.40 0.36 2.39
N GLN A 347 -9.23 -0.15 2.77
CA GLN A 347 -8.80 -1.51 2.48
C GLN A 347 -8.62 -1.76 0.96
N GLY A 348 -7.66 -2.54 0.56
CA GLY A 348 -7.17 -2.57 -0.83
C GLY A 348 -8.08 -3.18 -1.89
N THR A 349 -9.30 -3.65 -1.57
CA THR A 349 -10.08 -4.49 -2.48
C THR A 349 -11.55 -4.15 -2.50
N ILE A 350 -12.11 -3.88 -3.69
CA ILE A 350 -13.55 -3.76 -3.92
C ILE A 350 -14.08 -5.17 -4.22
N LEU A 351 -15.09 -5.61 -3.47
CA LEU A 351 -15.72 -6.91 -3.63
C LEU A 351 -16.99 -6.83 -4.49
N ASP A 352 -17.48 -7.97 -4.95
CA ASP A 352 -18.61 -8.11 -5.87
C ASP A 352 -19.99 -7.83 -5.24
N ASP A 353 -20.04 -7.54 -3.93
CA ASP A 353 -21.21 -7.07 -3.21
C ASP A 353 -21.43 -5.55 -3.29
N VAL A 354 -20.49 -4.80 -3.89
CA VAL A 354 -20.58 -3.34 -4.01
C VAL A 354 -21.39 -2.93 -5.24
N PRO A 355 -22.55 -2.23 -5.07
CA PRO A 355 -23.30 -1.74 -6.22
C PRO A 355 -22.47 -0.76 -7.07
N PRO A 356 -22.39 -0.94 -8.40
CA PRO A 356 -21.60 -0.09 -9.27
C PRO A 356 -22.05 1.38 -9.26
N GLU A 357 -23.31 1.66 -8.90
CA GLU A 357 -23.84 3.01 -8.70
C GLU A 357 -23.12 3.75 -7.56
N ASN A 358 -22.70 3.03 -6.52
CA ASN A 358 -21.99 3.59 -5.39
C ASN A 358 -20.54 3.95 -5.79
N ILE A 359 -19.90 3.12 -6.61
CA ILE A 359 -18.60 3.46 -7.21
C ILE A 359 -18.73 4.67 -8.14
N ALA A 360 -19.76 4.72 -8.98
CA ALA A 360 -20.02 5.87 -9.83
C ALA A 360 -20.24 7.15 -9.02
N ALA A 361 -21.01 7.07 -7.93
CA ALA A 361 -21.26 8.21 -7.05
C ALA A 361 -19.98 8.72 -6.37
N MET A 362 -19.12 7.80 -5.92
CA MET A 362 -17.80 8.13 -5.36
C MET A 362 -16.96 8.90 -6.38
N LEU A 363 -16.82 8.36 -7.59
CA LEU A 363 -16.02 8.96 -8.66
C LEU A 363 -16.56 10.31 -9.11
N ASP A 364 -17.86 10.40 -9.38
CA ASP A 364 -18.52 11.65 -9.80
C ASP A 364 -18.29 12.79 -8.80
N GLU A 365 -18.36 12.52 -7.50
CA GLU A 365 -18.18 13.54 -6.47
C GLU A 365 -16.70 13.87 -6.27
N ALA A 366 -15.81 12.87 -6.36
CA ALA A 366 -14.38 13.05 -6.20
C ALA A 366 -13.74 13.84 -7.36
N LEU A 367 -14.30 13.74 -8.58
CA LEU A 367 -13.82 14.45 -9.77
C LEU A 367 -14.23 15.92 -9.82
N LYS A 368 -15.17 16.35 -8.99
CA LYS A 368 -15.55 17.78 -8.93
C LYS A 368 -14.37 18.63 -8.43
N PRO A 369 -14.18 19.83 -8.99
CA PRO A 369 -13.14 20.76 -8.56
C PRO A 369 -13.29 21.24 -7.11
#